data_d2286e870d4e4343ddf49bd17e3ed425
#
_entry.id   d2286e870d4e4343ddf49bd17e3ed425
#
_cell.length_a   1.000
_cell.length_b   1.000
_cell.length_c   1.000
_cell.angle_alpha   90.00
_cell.angle_beta   90.00
_cell.angle_gamma   90.00
#
_symmetry.space_group_name_H-M   'P 1'
#
loop_
_entity.id
_entity.type
_entity.pdbx_description
1 polymer ?
#
loop_
_entity_poly.entity_id
_entity_poly.type
_entity_poly.pdbx_seq_one_letter_code
_entity_poly.pdbx_strand_id
1 'polypeptide(L)'
;MQNGEKMKKAVLLSVILLTTGFCEDLFELGLEAYNKGEFDKAAKQWQRGCNDGNIDSCTNLGTLYENGQGVAQDYNKAAALYKHACDSKDATGCYNLGGFYERGQGVEQDYTKAVKLYKKACDGNVAQAYHNLGVLYINGHGVEKDYYKAAQLWQKACSDKYSTSCYNLGILYNIGQGVKQDYYKAADLYKQACDDGVSNSCSSLGTLYENGQGVKQNYSKSAELYEKACNNGYNRGCFNLGAFYLKGKGAKQDYHIAKEYFGKACKLGFQSGCDFYKKLNE
;
A
#
# COMPACT_ATOMS: atom_id res chain seq x y z
N MET A 1 8.24 66.29 -17.73
CA MET A 1 7.54 65.10 -18.27
C MET A 1 8.13 63.76 -17.82
N GLN A 2 9.35 63.68 -17.26
CA GLN A 2 9.96 62.39 -16.82
C GLN A 2 9.45 61.85 -15.47
N ASN A 3 8.88 62.68 -14.59
CA ASN A 3 8.40 62.24 -13.27
C ASN A 3 7.04 61.53 -13.29
N GLY A 4 6.20 61.80 -14.30
CA GLY A 4 4.87 61.18 -14.43
C GLY A 4 4.92 59.72 -14.94
N GLU A 5 5.90 59.38 -15.79
CA GLU A 5 6.09 58.00 -16.29
C GLU A 5 6.71 57.05 -15.27
N LYS A 6 7.64 57.57 -14.43
CA LYS A 6 8.22 56.79 -13.32
C LYS A 6 7.19 56.47 -12.23
N MET A 7 6.28 57.40 -11.94
CA MET A 7 5.19 57.18 -10.98
C MET A 7 4.14 56.17 -11.50
N LYS A 8 3.79 56.28 -12.80
CA LYS A 8 2.88 55.27 -13.41
C LYS A 8 3.48 53.89 -13.48
N LYS A 9 4.81 53.75 -13.77
CA LYS A 9 5.50 52.44 -13.74
C LYS A 9 5.62 51.88 -12.30
N ALA A 10 5.88 52.74 -11.30
CA ALA A 10 5.94 52.29 -9.90
C ALA A 10 4.56 51.88 -9.36
N VAL A 11 3.48 52.55 -9.75
CA VAL A 11 2.11 52.18 -9.39
C VAL A 11 1.66 50.92 -10.11
N LEU A 12 2.02 50.71 -11.40
CA LEU A 12 1.75 49.45 -12.10
C LEU A 12 2.55 48.27 -11.54
N LEU A 13 3.84 48.50 -11.17
CA LEU A 13 4.62 47.43 -10.50
C LEU A 13 4.09 47.09 -9.11
N SER A 14 3.63 48.09 -8.34
CA SER A 14 3.05 47.83 -7.01
C SER A 14 1.67 47.17 -7.08
N VAL A 15 0.87 47.45 -8.11
CA VAL A 15 -0.42 46.77 -8.34
C VAL A 15 -0.22 45.34 -8.82
N ILE A 16 0.80 45.10 -9.66
CA ILE A 16 1.14 43.72 -10.10
C ILE A 16 1.73 42.92 -8.95
N LEU A 17 2.55 43.53 -8.07
CA LEU A 17 3.08 42.87 -6.85
C LEU A 17 2.00 42.64 -5.78
N LEU A 18 0.94 43.42 -5.74
CA LEU A 18 -0.19 43.22 -4.83
C LEU A 18 -1.19 42.17 -5.32
N THR A 19 -1.22 41.88 -6.63
CA THR A 19 -2.09 40.82 -7.18
C THR A 19 -1.42 39.46 -7.25
N THR A 20 -0.09 39.39 -7.17
CA THR A 20 0.65 38.09 -7.09
C THR A 20 0.97 37.66 -5.66
N GLY A 21 0.66 38.44 -4.64
CA GLY A 21 1.04 38.25 -3.25
C GLY A 21 -0.05 37.68 -2.33
N PHE A 22 -1.25 37.41 -2.80
CA PHE A 22 -2.36 36.94 -1.97
C PHE A 22 -3.32 35.96 -2.68
N CYS A 23 -2.83 35.15 -3.56
CA CYS A 23 -3.55 33.90 -3.83
C CYS A 23 -2.99 32.88 -2.85
N GLU A 24 -3.47 32.88 -1.60
CA GLU A 24 -3.21 31.79 -0.69
C GLU A 24 -3.54 30.50 -1.43
N ASP A 25 -2.56 29.60 -1.54
CA ASP A 25 -2.76 28.33 -2.20
C ASP A 25 -3.77 27.51 -1.39
N LEU A 26 -5.02 27.46 -1.87
CA LEU A 26 -6.12 26.77 -1.21
C LEU A 26 -5.82 25.28 -0.98
N PHE A 27 -4.95 24.72 -1.81
CA PHE A 27 -4.47 23.34 -1.63
C PHE A 27 -3.58 23.26 -0.39
N GLU A 28 -2.58 24.14 -0.26
CA GLU A 28 -1.66 24.16 0.88
C GLU A 28 -2.37 24.50 2.21
N LEU A 29 -3.31 25.45 2.19
CA LEU A 29 -4.15 25.74 3.36
C LEU A 29 -4.99 24.54 3.79
N GLY A 30 -5.53 23.80 2.82
CA GLY A 30 -6.24 22.56 3.07
C GLY A 30 -5.31 21.49 3.66
N LEU A 31 -4.09 21.37 3.15
CA LEU A 31 -3.10 20.42 3.64
C LEU A 31 -2.64 20.75 5.07
N GLU A 32 -2.42 22.03 5.36
CA GLU A 32 -2.09 22.49 6.72
C GLU A 32 -3.22 22.16 7.71
N ALA A 33 -4.47 22.45 7.34
CA ALA A 33 -5.64 22.12 8.17
C ALA A 33 -5.77 20.61 8.38
N TYR A 34 -5.59 19.80 7.33
CA TYR A 34 -5.62 18.34 7.40
C TYR A 34 -4.57 17.79 8.36
N ASN A 35 -3.33 18.28 8.28
CA ASN A 35 -2.23 17.86 9.15
C ASN A 35 -2.45 18.24 10.63
N LYS A 36 -3.26 19.26 10.89
CA LYS A 36 -3.70 19.64 12.25
C LYS A 36 -4.93 18.85 12.73
N GLY A 37 -5.51 17.99 11.90
CA GLY A 37 -6.75 17.26 12.21
C GLY A 37 -8.02 18.12 12.06
N GLU A 38 -7.93 19.33 11.51
CA GLU A 38 -9.02 20.27 11.27
C GLU A 38 -9.72 19.95 9.94
N PHE A 39 -10.27 18.74 9.83
CA PHE A 39 -10.78 18.18 8.58
C PHE A 39 -11.93 18.98 7.95
N ASP A 40 -12.76 19.64 8.77
CA ASP A 40 -13.83 20.51 8.28
C ASP A 40 -13.29 21.75 7.58
N LYS A 41 -12.16 22.30 8.06
CA LYS A 41 -11.47 23.41 7.41
C LYS A 41 -10.78 22.92 6.13
N ALA A 42 -10.10 21.78 6.19
CA ALA A 42 -9.48 21.16 5.01
C ALA A 42 -10.51 20.94 3.89
N ALA A 43 -11.68 20.38 4.23
CA ALA A 43 -12.77 20.17 3.28
C ALA A 43 -13.24 21.48 2.61
N LYS A 44 -13.37 22.56 3.39
CA LYS A 44 -13.77 23.88 2.86
C LYS A 44 -12.72 24.45 1.90
N GLN A 45 -11.44 24.35 2.25
CA GLN A 45 -10.36 24.87 1.39
C GLN A 45 -10.24 24.05 0.11
N TRP A 46 -10.24 22.71 0.22
CA TRP A 46 -10.17 21.85 -0.95
C TRP A 46 -11.44 21.90 -1.82
N GLN A 47 -12.62 22.14 -1.23
CA GLN A 47 -13.83 22.40 -2.05
C GLN A 47 -13.68 23.67 -2.90
N ARG A 48 -13.14 24.75 -2.32
CA ARG A 48 -12.84 25.98 -3.06
C ARG A 48 -11.77 25.75 -4.10
N GLY A 49 -10.64 25.15 -3.71
CA GLY A 49 -9.55 24.83 -4.63
C GLY A 49 -10.00 23.97 -5.81
N CYS A 50 -10.81 22.93 -5.54
CA CYS A 50 -11.38 22.08 -6.58
C CYS A 50 -12.32 22.86 -7.53
N ASN A 51 -13.16 23.75 -7.00
CA ASN A 51 -14.03 24.62 -7.80
C ASN A 51 -13.22 25.58 -8.69
N ASP A 52 -12.06 26.03 -8.19
CA ASP A 52 -11.13 26.90 -8.90
C ASP A 52 -10.21 26.13 -9.88
N GLY A 53 -10.42 24.82 -10.01
CA GLY A 53 -9.73 23.96 -10.98
C GLY A 53 -8.44 23.30 -10.48
N ASN A 54 -8.12 23.41 -9.18
CA ASN A 54 -7.00 22.67 -8.59
C ASN A 54 -7.38 21.18 -8.43
N ILE A 55 -6.76 20.32 -9.23
CA ILE A 55 -7.12 18.89 -9.32
C ILE A 55 -6.69 18.12 -8.07
N ASP A 56 -5.56 18.47 -7.46
CA ASP A 56 -5.11 17.84 -6.22
C ASP A 56 -6.11 18.10 -5.08
N SER A 57 -6.69 19.31 -5.03
CA SER A 57 -7.77 19.63 -4.11
C SER A 57 -9.02 18.77 -4.34
N CYS A 58 -9.38 18.47 -5.61
CA CYS A 58 -10.49 17.57 -5.90
C CYS A 58 -10.22 16.16 -5.39
N THR A 59 -9.01 15.63 -5.62
CA THR A 59 -8.61 14.29 -5.19
C THR A 59 -8.61 14.18 -3.66
N ASN A 60 -8.05 15.17 -2.96
CA ASN A 60 -8.02 15.18 -1.49
C ASN A 60 -9.42 15.36 -0.88
N LEU A 61 -10.27 16.20 -1.47
CA LEU A 61 -11.67 16.33 -1.07
C LEU A 61 -12.43 15.01 -1.25
N GLY A 62 -12.16 14.28 -2.35
CA GLY A 62 -12.69 12.94 -2.58
C GLY A 62 -12.33 11.99 -1.44
N THR A 63 -11.09 12.04 -0.96
CA THR A 63 -10.62 11.23 0.18
C THR A 63 -11.34 11.61 1.48
N LEU A 64 -11.64 12.89 1.72
CA LEU A 64 -12.43 13.30 2.88
C LEU A 64 -13.85 12.75 2.82
N TYR A 65 -14.50 12.79 1.64
CA TYR A 65 -15.83 12.18 1.47
C TYR A 65 -15.79 10.65 1.58
N GLU A 66 -14.75 9.98 1.08
CA GLU A 66 -14.57 8.53 1.23
C GLU A 66 -14.49 8.12 2.71
N ASN A 67 -13.75 8.89 3.53
CA ASN A 67 -13.48 8.55 4.93
C ASN A 67 -14.50 9.17 5.92
N GLY A 68 -15.34 10.10 5.48
CA GLY A 68 -16.23 10.86 6.37
C GLY A 68 -15.47 11.80 7.31
N GLN A 69 -14.34 12.36 6.86
CA GLN A 69 -13.50 13.25 7.66
C GLN A 69 -13.86 14.71 7.39
N GLY A 70 -14.35 15.42 8.40
CA GLY A 70 -14.80 16.83 8.30
C GLY A 70 -16.04 17.07 7.43
N VAL A 71 -16.54 16.00 6.79
CA VAL A 71 -17.77 15.94 5.99
C VAL A 71 -18.47 14.61 6.26
N ALA A 72 -19.78 14.53 6.03
CA ALA A 72 -20.47 13.25 6.06
C ALA A 72 -19.92 12.33 4.94
N GLN A 73 -19.68 11.05 5.27
CA GLN A 73 -19.22 10.07 4.30
C GLN A 73 -20.19 9.98 3.12
N ASP A 74 -19.66 10.08 1.90
CA ASP A 74 -20.43 10.04 0.68
C ASP A 74 -19.59 9.46 -0.48
N TYR A 75 -19.72 8.17 -0.71
CA TYR A 75 -18.99 7.48 -1.77
C TYR A 75 -19.38 7.97 -3.18
N ASN A 76 -20.61 8.45 -3.39
CA ASN A 76 -21.02 8.96 -4.70
C ASN A 76 -20.27 10.28 -5.01
N LYS A 77 -20.16 11.18 -4.01
CA LYS A 77 -19.37 12.42 -4.15
C LYS A 77 -17.90 12.13 -4.33
N ALA A 78 -17.34 11.20 -3.54
CA ALA A 78 -15.95 10.78 -3.69
C ALA A 78 -15.68 10.24 -5.10
N ALA A 79 -16.54 9.35 -5.62
CA ALA A 79 -16.43 8.81 -6.98
C ALA A 79 -16.48 9.91 -8.05
N ALA A 80 -17.37 10.89 -7.91
CA ALA A 80 -17.49 12.01 -8.84
C ALA A 80 -16.23 12.89 -8.85
N LEU A 81 -15.65 13.17 -7.67
CA LEU A 81 -14.41 13.93 -7.52
C LEU A 81 -13.22 13.18 -8.11
N TYR A 82 -13.06 11.90 -7.80
CA TYR A 82 -12.02 11.07 -8.38
C TYR A 82 -12.17 10.91 -9.90
N LYS A 83 -13.42 10.84 -10.40
CA LYS A 83 -13.68 10.84 -11.83
C LYS A 83 -13.21 12.13 -12.48
N HIS A 84 -13.58 13.28 -11.90
CA HIS A 84 -13.15 14.59 -12.39
C HIS A 84 -11.61 14.69 -12.42
N ALA A 85 -10.94 14.25 -11.34
CA ALA A 85 -9.49 14.23 -11.26
C ALA A 85 -8.86 13.31 -12.34
N CYS A 86 -9.38 12.09 -12.50
CA CYS A 86 -8.89 11.14 -13.49
C CYS A 86 -9.10 11.63 -14.93
N ASP A 87 -10.24 12.27 -15.22
CA ASP A 87 -10.52 12.86 -16.53
C ASP A 87 -9.56 14.03 -16.82
N SER A 88 -9.09 14.72 -15.78
CA SER A 88 -8.04 15.76 -15.83
C SER A 88 -6.62 15.18 -15.81
N LYS A 89 -6.45 13.85 -15.99
CA LYS A 89 -5.18 13.11 -16.05
C LYS A 89 -4.44 13.01 -14.71
N ASP A 90 -5.11 13.23 -13.59
CA ASP A 90 -4.52 12.90 -12.30
C ASP A 90 -4.49 11.36 -12.11
N ALA A 91 -3.29 10.84 -11.98
CA ALA A 91 -3.05 9.40 -11.81
C ALA A 91 -3.59 8.87 -10.47
N THR A 92 -3.54 9.68 -9.42
CA THR A 92 -4.06 9.34 -8.10
C THR A 92 -5.59 9.27 -8.12
N GLY A 93 -6.24 10.22 -8.78
CA GLY A 93 -7.69 10.18 -9.01
C GLY A 93 -8.12 8.95 -9.82
N CYS A 94 -7.34 8.57 -10.85
CA CYS A 94 -7.58 7.35 -11.61
C CYS A 94 -7.43 6.09 -10.74
N TYR A 95 -6.39 6.04 -9.90
CA TYR A 95 -6.16 4.93 -8.97
C TYR A 95 -7.32 4.78 -7.97
N ASN A 96 -7.72 5.88 -7.32
CA ASN A 96 -8.81 5.87 -6.35
C ASN A 96 -10.14 5.47 -6.99
N LEU A 97 -10.47 6.02 -8.16
CA LEU A 97 -11.66 5.63 -8.92
C LEU A 97 -11.62 4.15 -9.34
N GLY A 98 -10.43 3.64 -9.71
CA GLY A 98 -10.22 2.22 -10.00
C GLY A 98 -10.60 1.34 -8.82
N GLY A 99 -10.18 1.71 -7.61
CA GLY A 99 -10.54 1.03 -6.36
C GLY A 99 -12.05 1.09 -6.08
N PHE A 100 -12.71 2.18 -6.40
CA PHE A 100 -14.16 2.30 -6.26
C PHE A 100 -14.92 1.34 -7.18
N TYR A 101 -14.54 1.24 -8.45
CA TYR A 101 -15.09 0.25 -9.36
C TYR A 101 -14.76 -1.19 -8.97
N GLU A 102 -13.58 -1.45 -8.41
CA GLU A 102 -13.21 -2.77 -7.90
C GLU A 102 -14.10 -3.21 -6.72
N ARG A 103 -14.43 -2.29 -5.80
CA ARG A 103 -15.21 -2.59 -4.59
C ARG A 103 -16.73 -2.33 -4.75
N GLY A 104 -17.17 -1.64 -5.81
CA GLY A 104 -18.56 -1.20 -5.97
C GLY A 104 -18.96 -0.12 -4.96
N GLN A 105 -18.05 0.79 -4.60
CA GLN A 105 -18.29 1.88 -3.66
C GLN A 105 -18.68 3.16 -4.41
N GLY A 106 -19.90 3.68 -4.18
CA GLY A 106 -20.40 4.87 -4.87
C GLY A 106 -20.60 4.73 -6.39
N VAL A 107 -20.29 3.56 -6.90
CA VAL A 107 -20.49 3.13 -8.31
C VAL A 107 -20.81 1.64 -8.33
N GLU A 108 -21.47 1.16 -9.38
CA GLU A 108 -21.64 -0.28 -9.59
C GLU A 108 -20.27 -0.95 -9.81
N GLN A 109 -20.07 -2.13 -9.20
CA GLN A 109 -18.83 -2.88 -9.35
C GLN A 109 -18.55 -3.24 -10.81
N ASP A 110 -17.35 -2.91 -11.28
CA ASP A 110 -16.94 -3.19 -12.65
C ASP A 110 -15.41 -3.37 -12.72
N TYR A 111 -14.95 -4.61 -12.67
CA TYR A 111 -13.53 -4.93 -12.76
C TYR A 111 -12.89 -4.51 -14.08
N THR A 112 -13.66 -4.49 -15.18
CA THR A 112 -13.13 -4.05 -16.49
C THR A 112 -12.82 -2.56 -16.47
N LYS A 113 -13.68 -1.74 -15.83
CA LYS A 113 -13.41 -0.33 -15.62
C LYS A 113 -12.25 -0.13 -14.63
N ALA A 114 -12.20 -0.91 -13.54
CA ALA A 114 -11.09 -0.87 -12.60
C ALA A 114 -9.73 -1.11 -13.29
N VAL A 115 -9.65 -2.14 -14.16
CA VAL A 115 -8.44 -2.42 -14.96
C VAL A 115 -8.04 -1.23 -15.84
N LYS A 116 -8.99 -0.60 -16.54
CA LYS A 116 -8.70 0.56 -17.40
C LYS A 116 -8.18 1.73 -16.61
N LEU A 117 -8.74 1.97 -15.42
CA LEU A 117 -8.37 3.07 -14.54
C LEU A 117 -6.99 2.82 -13.87
N TYR A 118 -6.73 1.61 -13.40
CA TYR A 118 -5.42 1.25 -12.90
C TYR A 118 -4.33 1.34 -13.97
N LYS A 119 -4.63 0.99 -15.23
CA LYS A 119 -3.67 1.21 -16.34
C LYS A 119 -3.34 2.69 -16.50
N LYS A 120 -4.35 3.59 -16.51
CA LYS A 120 -4.11 5.04 -16.55
C LYS A 120 -3.26 5.52 -15.36
N ALA A 121 -3.52 4.98 -14.15
CA ALA A 121 -2.74 5.30 -12.97
C ALA A 121 -1.29 4.77 -13.06
N CYS A 122 -1.08 3.60 -13.68
CA CYS A 122 0.24 3.08 -14.00
C CYS A 122 1.02 3.98 -14.96
N ASP A 123 0.35 4.56 -15.96
CA ASP A 123 0.98 5.54 -16.88
C ASP A 123 1.51 6.77 -16.14
N GLY A 124 0.88 7.12 -15.00
CA GLY A 124 1.35 8.15 -14.07
C GLY A 124 2.28 7.64 -12.96
N ASN A 125 2.82 6.41 -13.09
CA ASN A 125 3.76 5.79 -12.13
C ASN A 125 3.23 5.63 -10.70
N VAL A 126 1.93 5.41 -10.49
CA VAL A 126 1.36 5.11 -9.17
C VAL A 126 1.69 3.66 -8.80
N ALA A 127 2.59 3.46 -7.82
CA ALA A 127 3.07 2.12 -7.43
C ALA A 127 1.94 1.19 -6.95
N GLN A 128 0.96 1.73 -6.23
CA GLN A 128 -0.23 1.00 -5.77
C GLN A 128 -1.09 0.51 -6.95
N ALA A 129 -1.14 1.26 -8.05
CA ALA A 129 -1.89 0.86 -9.24
C ALA A 129 -1.25 -0.34 -9.94
N TYR A 130 0.07 -0.37 -10.04
CA TYR A 130 0.79 -1.56 -10.54
C TYR A 130 0.50 -2.79 -9.65
N HIS A 131 0.49 -2.60 -8.33
CA HIS A 131 0.16 -3.68 -7.40
C HIS A 131 -1.24 -4.22 -7.63
N ASN A 132 -2.26 -3.36 -7.58
CA ASN A 132 -3.66 -3.76 -7.71
C ASN A 132 -3.96 -4.35 -9.09
N LEU A 133 -3.41 -3.77 -10.15
CA LEU A 133 -3.54 -4.33 -11.50
C LEU A 133 -2.93 -5.74 -11.58
N GLY A 134 -1.78 -5.98 -10.93
CA GLY A 134 -1.18 -7.31 -10.80
C GLY A 134 -2.10 -8.30 -10.09
N VAL A 135 -2.78 -7.88 -9.01
CA VAL A 135 -3.77 -8.69 -8.30
C VAL A 135 -4.95 -9.04 -9.22
N LEU A 136 -5.44 -8.09 -10.03
CA LEU A 136 -6.53 -8.36 -10.98
C LEU A 136 -6.10 -9.39 -12.04
N TYR A 137 -4.84 -9.34 -12.53
CA TYR A 137 -4.32 -10.35 -13.45
C TYR A 137 -4.16 -11.73 -12.81
N ILE A 138 -3.75 -11.83 -11.53
CA ILE A 138 -3.68 -13.12 -10.80
C ILE A 138 -5.04 -13.78 -10.70
N ASN A 139 -6.08 -12.98 -10.43
CA ASN A 139 -7.43 -13.47 -10.19
C ASN A 139 -8.27 -13.63 -11.48
N GLY A 140 -7.88 -12.99 -12.58
CA GLY A 140 -8.67 -12.93 -13.81
C GLY A 140 -9.89 -12.03 -13.67
N HIS A 141 -9.82 -10.98 -12.84
CA HIS A 141 -10.91 -10.05 -12.62
C HIS A 141 -10.85 -8.91 -13.65
N GLY A 142 -11.84 -8.84 -14.55
CA GLY A 142 -11.91 -7.83 -15.61
C GLY A 142 -10.86 -7.96 -16.72
N VAL A 143 -9.97 -8.95 -16.62
CA VAL A 143 -8.94 -9.35 -17.57
C VAL A 143 -8.76 -10.85 -17.57
N GLU A 144 -8.20 -11.42 -18.62
CA GLU A 144 -7.76 -12.80 -18.62
C GLU A 144 -6.61 -13.00 -17.60
N LYS A 145 -6.67 -14.13 -16.89
CA LYS A 145 -5.66 -14.48 -15.88
C LYS A 145 -4.27 -14.62 -16.50
N ASP A 146 -3.31 -13.87 -15.97
CA ASP A 146 -1.96 -13.81 -16.53
C ASP A 146 -0.91 -13.56 -15.43
N TYR A 147 -0.27 -14.61 -14.95
CA TYR A 147 0.79 -14.55 -13.94
C TYR A 147 2.04 -13.81 -14.43
N TYR A 148 2.35 -13.88 -15.73
CA TYR A 148 3.51 -13.20 -16.29
C TYR A 148 3.34 -11.69 -16.25
N LYS A 149 2.16 -11.18 -16.67
CA LYS A 149 1.84 -9.75 -16.55
C LYS A 149 1.81 -9.29 -15.10
N ALA A 150 1.24 -10.11 -14.20
CA ALA A 150 1.26 -9.79 -12.77
C ALA A 150 2.69 -9.67 -12.24
N ALA A 151 3.60 -10.58 -12.62
CA ALA A 151 5.00 -10.52 -12.23
C ALA A 151 5.69 -9.24 -12.72
N GLN A 152 5.45 -8.82 -13.97
CA GLN A 152 5.99 -7.57 -14.53
C GLN A 152 5.49 -6.34 -13.77
N LEU A 153 4.18 -6.29 -13.47
CA LEU A 153 3.56 -5.20 -12.71
C LEU A 153 4.11 -5.14 -11.28
N TRP A 154 4.22 -6.26 -10.60
CA TRP A 154 4.77 -6.32 -9.25
C TRP A 154 6.27 -6.03 -9.22
N GLN A 155 7.02 -6.39 -10.28
CA GLN A 155 8.42 -5.98 -10.42
C GLN A 155 8.54 -4.45 -10.46
N LYS A 156 7.67 -3.77 -11.23
CA LYS A 156 7.66 -2.30 -11.29
C LYS A 156 7.29 -1.70 -9.94
N ALA A 157 6.19 -2.14 -9.33
CA ALA A 157 5.76 -1.66 -8.01
C ALA A 157 6.83 -1.90 -6.93
N CYS A 158 7.50 -3.06 -6.94
CA CYS A 158 8.60 -3.38 -6.03
C CYS A 158 9.80 -2.44 -6.21
N SER A 159 10.17 -2.14 -7.47
CA SER A 159 11.22 -1.17 -7.79
C SER A 159 10.89 0.23 -7.27
N ASP A 160 9.60 0.59 -7.28
CA ASP A 160 9.08 1.85 -6.75
C ASP A 160 8.80 1.78 -5.22
N LYS A 161 9.45 0.82 -4.52
CA LYS A 161 9.41 0.62 -3.05
C LYS A 161 8.03 0.24 -2.48
N TYR A 162 7.15 -0.33 -3.30
CA TYR A 162 5.91 -0.91 -2.77
C TYR A 162 6.15 -2.35 -2.31
N SER A 163 6.58 -2.49 -1.06
CA SER A 163 7.17 -3.71 -0.50
C SER A 163 6.24 -4.92 -0.50
N THR A 164 4.91 -4.71 -0.45
CA THR A 164 3.93 -5.79 -0.61
C THR A 164 4.03 -6.44 -2.00
N SER A 165 4.37 -5.67 -3.04
CA SER A 165 4.60 -6.23 -4.38
C SER A 165 5.88 -7.03 -4.46
N CYS A 166 6.93 -6.64 -3.72
CA CYS A 166 8.15 -7.46 -3.62
C CYS A 166 7.84 -8.83 -3.02
N TYR A 167 7.04 -8.87 -1.95
CA TYR A 167 6.57 -10.13 -1.37
C TYR A 167 5.79 -10.99 -2.36
N ASN A 168 4.80 -10.41 -3.04
CA ASN A 168 3.98 -11.14 -4.01
C ASN A 168 4.81 -11.66 -5.20
N LEU A 169 5.74 -10.85 -5.70
CA LEU A 169 6.68 -11.27 -6.74
C LEU A 169 7.59 -12.39 -6.24
N GLY A 170 8.06 -12.32 -5.00
CA GLY A 170 8.81 -13.38 -4.33
C GLY A 170 8.06 -14.70 -4.30
N ILE A 171 6.74 -14.66 -4.05
CA ILE A 171 5.89 -15.85 -4.14
C ILE A 171 5.93 -16.44 -5.56
N LEU A 172 5.77 -15.62 -6.60
CA LEU A 172 5.76 -16.10 -7.98
C LEU A 172 7.10 -16.77 -8.34
N TYR A 173 8.24 -16.20 -7.94
CA TYR A 173 9.55 -16.83 -8.11
C TYR A 173 9.71 -18.10 -7.28
N ASN A 174 9.16 -18.14 -6.08
CA ASN A 174 9.23 -19.32 -5.20
C ASN A 174 8.49 -20.51 -5.77
N ILE A 175 7.34 -20.29 -6.42
CA ILE A 175 6.49 -21.37 -6.96
C ILE A 175 6.63 -21.57 -8.48
N GLY A 176 7.30 -20.67 -9.19
CA GLY A 176 7.50 -20.75 -10.64
C GLY A 176 6.24 -20.45 -11.46
N GLN A 177 5.37 -19.56 -10.98
CA GLN A 177 4.17 -19.16 -11.72
C GLN A 177 4.39 -17.84 -12.47
N GLY A 178 4.17 -17.85 -13.79
CA GLY A 178 4.39 -16.67 -14.65
C GLY A 178 5.86 -16.31 -14.85
N VAL A 179 6.74 -16.88 -14.06
CA VAL A 179 8.20 -16.74 -14.12
C VAL A 179 8.86 -18.09 -13.88
N LYS A 180 10.09 -18.28 -14.37
CA LYS A 180 10.86 -19.49 -14.02
C LYS A 180 11.13 -19.49 -12.52
N GLN A 181 10.90 -20.64 -11.85
CA GLN A 181 11.21 -20.79 -10.41
C GLN A 181 12.65 -20.39 -10.12
N ASP A 182 12.82 -19.55 -9.11
CA ASP A 182 14.13 -19.06 -8.69
C ASP A 182 14.09 -18.69 -7.20
N TYR A 183 14.56 -19.60 -6.36
CA TYR A 183 14.60 -19.42 -4.92
C TYR A 183 15.58 -18.32 -4.47
N TYR A 184 16.63 -18.01 -5.25
CA TYR A 184 17.56 -16.91 -4.94
C TYR A 184 16.85 -15.57 -5.07
N LYS A 185 16.14 -15.36 -6.20
CA LYS A 185 15.32 -14.15 -6.38
C LYS A 185 14.18 -14.05 -5.36
N ALA A 186 13.55 -15.20 -5.05
CA ALA A 186 12.52 -15.22 -4.01
C ALA A 186 13.09 -14.77 -2.65
N ALA A 187 14.27 -15.26 -2.27
CA ALA A 187 14.94 -14.91 -1.01
C ALA A 187 15.28 -13.42 -0.96
N ASP A 188 15.83 -12.85 -2.04
CA ASP A 188 16.17 -11.42 -2.12
C ASP A 188 14.92 -10.55 -2.01
N LEU A 189 13.85 -10.88 -2.72
CA LEU A 189 12.58 -10.16 -2.68
C LEU A 189 11.90 -10.26 -1.31
N TYR A 190 11.90 -11.44 -0.71
CA TYR A 190 11.40 -11.62 0.66
C TYR A 190 12.23 -10.86 1.68
N LYS A 191 13.57 -10.82 1.49
CA LYS A 191 14.46 -10.05 2.37
C LYS A 191 14.12 -8.57 2.29
N GLN A 192 14.03 -8.00 1.09
CA GLN A 192 13.66 -6.61 0.88
C GLN A 192 12.31 -6.28 1.56
N ALA A 193 11.26 -7.06 1.29
CA ALA A 193 9.95 -6.84 1.87
C ALA A 193 9.94 -7.01 3.40
N CYS A 194 10.71 -7.98 3.94
CA CYS A 194 10.86 -8.18 5.38
C CYS A 194 11.58 -7.00 6.07
N ASP A 195 12.61 -6.46 5.42
CA ASP A 195 13.34 -5.30 5.94
C ASP A 195 12.44 -4.05 5.97
N ASP A 196 11.54 -3.92 5.01
CA ASP A 196 10.52 -2.87 4.94
C ASP A 196 9.28 -3.13 5.85
N GLY A 197 9.28 -4.18 6.67
CA GLY A 197 8.25 -4.44 7.66
C GLY A 197 7.10 -5.36 7.23
N VAL A 198 7.17 -5.96 6.03
CA VAL A 198 6.16 -6.94 5.56
C VAL A 198 6.35 -8.25 6.31
N SER A 199 5.58 -8.47 7.38
CA SER A 199 5.77 -9.55 8.36
C SER A 199 5.69 -10.96 7.77
N ASN A 200 4.76 -11.21 6.85
CA ASN A 200 4.62 -12.50 6.16
C ASN A 200 5.85 -12.81 5.28
N SER A 201 6.52 -11.79 4.77
CA SER A 201 7.76 -11.92 4.01
C SER A 201 8.91 -12.43 4.88
N CYS A 202 9.02 -11.94 6.13
CA CYS A 202 10.00 -12.43 7.08
C CYS A 202 9.80 -13.94 7.34
N SER A 203 8.54 -14.36 7.54
CA SER A 203 8.24 -15.79 7.73
C SER A 203 8.55 -16.63 6.50
N SER A 204 8.26 -16.11 5.29
CA SER A 204 8.60 -16.81 4.03
C SER A 204 10.11 -16.94 3.84
N LEU A 205 10.88 -15.89 4.13
CA LEU A 205 12.34 -15.93 4.13
C LEU A 205 12.86 -16.93 5.17
N GLY A 206 12.27 -16.96 6.38
CA GLY A 206 12.57 -17.92 7.41
C GLY A 206 12.41 -19.36 6.91
N THR A 207 11.35 -19.65 6.17
CA THR A 207 11.12 -20.95 5.54
C THR A 207 12.20 -21.30 4.51
N LEU A 208 12.66 -20.34 3.70
CA LEU A 208 13.76 -20.57 2.76
C LEU A 208 15.07 -20.91 3.52
N TYR A 209 15.38 -20.22 4.62
CA TYR A 209 16.53 -20.56 5.46
C TYR A 209 16.38 -21.91 6.17
N GLU A 210 15.18 -22.29 6.59
CA GLU A 210 14.91 -23.61 7.18
C GLU A 210 15.21 -24.73 6.18
N ASN A 211 14.84 -24.55 4.91
CA ASN A 211 14.94 -25.57 3.88
C ASN A 211 16.24 -25.50 3.07
N GLY A 212 17.02 -24.44 3.16
CA GLY A 212 18.20 -24.21 2.31
C GLY A 212 17.84 -23.92 0.86
N GLN A 213 16.70 -23.28 0.61
CA GLN A 213 16.21 -22.94 -0.72
C GLN A 213 16.63 -21.52 -1.10
N GLY A 214 17.48 -21.37 -2.12
CA GLY A 214 18.02 -20.08 -2.55
C GLY A 214 18.94 -19.39 -1.55
N VAL A 215 19.15 -19.99 -0.41
CA VAL A 215 20.06 -19.58 0.67
C VAL A 215 20.69 -20.80 1.32
N LYS A 216 21.85 -20.64 1.93
CA LYS A 216 22.43 -21.72 2.74
C LYS A 216 21.53 -21.99 3.94
N GLN A 217 21.17 -23.26 4.17
CA GLN A 217 20.35 -23.65 5.33
C GLN A 217 20.93 -23.09 6.64
N ASN A 218 20.07 -22.44 7.42
CA ASN A 218 20.44 -21.86 8.70
C ASN A 218 19.22 -21.74 9.62
N TYR A 219 19.11 -22.69 10.55
CA TYR A 219 17.99 -22.72 11.50
C TYR A 219 17.98 -21.55 12.48
N SER A 220 19.15 -21.05 12.91
CA SER A 220 19.19 -19.88 13.79
C SER A 220 18.66 -18.64 13.09
N LYS A 221 19.04 -18.43 11.80
CA LYS A 221 18.54 -17.32 11.00
C LYS A 221 17.03 -17.45 10.71
N SER A 222 16.57 -18.69 10.49
CA SER A 222 15.14 -18.98 10.32
C SER A 222 14.36 -18.63 11.60
N ALA A 223 14.87 -19.01 12.79
CA ALA A 223 14.23 -18.67 14.06
C ALA A 223 14.14 -17.16 14.29
N GLU A 224 15.21 -16.39 14.04
CA GLU A 224 15.21 -14.94 14.10
C GLU A 224 14.14 -14.31 13.19
N LEU A 225 13.99 -14.81 11.97
CA LEU A 225 13.02 -14.32 11.00
C LEU A 225 11.58 -14.67 11.39
N TYR A 226 11.35 -15.87 11.93
CA TYR A 226 10.03 -16.23 12.48
C TYR A 226 9.69 -15.38 13.71
N GLU A 227 10.68 -15.09 14.57
CA GLU A 227 10.49 -14.20 15.70
C GLU A 227 10.14 -12.78 15.26
N LYS A 228 10.87 -12.22 14.29
CA LYS A 228 10.57 -10.91 13.70
C LYS A 228 9.13 -10.89 13.12
N ALA A 229 8.74 -11.94 12.41
CA ALA A 229 7.39 -12.07 11.88
C ALA A 229 6.32 -12.13 12.98
N CYS A 230 6.58 -12.91 14.04
CA CYS A 230 5.70 -13.06 15.20
C CYS A 230 5.53 -11.74 15.98
N ASN A 231 6.62 -11.04 16.23
CA ASN A 231 6.62 -9.77 16.96
C ASN A 231 5.85 -8.68 16.19
N ASN A 232 5.85 -8.77 14.86
CA ASN A 232 5.06 -7.91 13.99
C ASN A 232 3.63 -8.42 13.74
N GLY A 233 3.13 -9.34 14.57
CA GLY A 233 1.74 -9.80 14.56
C GLY A 233 1.41 -10.87 13.52
N TYR A 234 2.39 -11.46 12.84
CA TYR A 234 2.10 -12.53 11.88
C TYR A 234 1.96 -13.89 12.57
N ASN A 235 0.73 -14.38 12.66
CA ASN A 235 0.36 -15.58 13.40
C ASN A 235 1.13 -16.85 13.01
N ARG A 236 1.41 -17.06 11.70
CA ARG A 236 2.22 -18.19 11.23
C ARG A 236 3.68 -18.10 11.65
N GLY A 237 4.22 -16.87 11.77
CA GLY A 237 5.56 -16.64 12.31
C GLY A 237 5.66 -17.14 13.75
N CYS A 238 4.68 -16.82 14.59
CA CYS A 238 4.59 -17.31 15.96
C CYS A 238 4.49 -18.85 16.00
N PHE A 239 3.63 -19.42 15.16
CA PHE A 239 3.46 -20.86 15.09
C PHE A 239 4.74 -21.58 14.69
N ASN A 240 5.43 -21.10 13.64
CA ASN A 240 6.67 -21.69 13.15
C ASN A 240 7.76 -21.60 14.22
N LEU A 241 7.86 -20.48 14.93
CA LEU A 241 8.82 -20.34 16.04
C LEU A 241 8.50 -21.29 17.20
N GLY A 242 7.22 -21.44 17.55
CA GLY A 242 6.79 -22.45 18.52
C GLY A 242 7.19 -23.86 18.11
N ALA A 243 7.03 -24.20 16.83
CA ALA A 243 7.46 -25.50 16.29
C ALA A 243 8.99 -25.69 16.32
N PHE A 244 9.77 -24.61 16.20
CA PHE A 244 11.23 -24.62 16.32
C PHE A 244 11.67 -24.97 17.74
N TYR A 245 11.10 -24.30 18.76
CA TYR A 245 11.38 -24.61 20.17
C TYR A 245 10.89 -26.03 20.56
N LEU A 246 9.74 -26.44 20.03
CA LEU A 246 9.23 -27.80 20.27
C LEU A 246 10.18 -28.89 19.77
N LYS A 247 10.88 -28.63 18.64
CA LYS A 247 11.77 -29.61 17.97
C LYS A 247 13.25 -29.40 18.28
N GLY A 248 13.64 -28.34 18.96
CA GLY A 248 15.03 -27.95 19.16
C GLY A 248 15.76 -27.55 17.87
N LYS A 249 15.04 -26.96 16.91
CA LYS A 249 15.63 -26.44 15.66
C LYS A 249 16.07 -25.00 15.82
N GLY A 250 17.34 -24.70 15.58
CA GLY A 250 17.89 -23.34 15.66
C GLY A 250 17.94 -22.73 17.07
N ALA A 251 17.34 -23.41 18.04
CA ALA A 251 17.39 -23.08 19.46
C ALA A 251 17.32 -24.37 20.27
N LYS A 252 17.73 -24.33 21.56
CA LYS A 252 17.54 -25.47 22.46
C LYS A 252 16.05 -25.79 22.60
N GLN A 253 15.72 -27.09 22.57
CA GLN A 253 14.35 -27.54 22.79
C GLN A 253 13.79 -27.00 24.12
N ASP A 254 12.59 -26.39 24.05
CA ASP A 254 11.91 -25.83 25.21
C ASP A 254 10.39 -25.85 25.00
N TYR A 255 9.74 -26.75 25.74
CA TYR A 255 8.29 -26.94 25.65
C TYR A 255 7.50 -25.77 26.23
N HIS A 256 8.07 -25.07 27.22
CA HIS A 256 7.41 -23.91 27.83
C HIS A 256 7.37 -22.73 26.85
N ILE A 257 8.52 -22.42 26.22
CA ILE A 257 8.62 -21.39 25.20
C ILE A 257 7.79 -21.76 23.98
N ALA A 258 7.82 -23.03 23.54
CA ALA A 258 6.99 -23.50 22.43
C ALA A 258 5.51 -23.23 22.67
N LYS A 259 5.01 -23.56 23.89
CA LYS A 259 3.63 -23.31 24.31
C LYS A 259 3.28 -21.83 24.29
N GLU A 260 4.16 -20.94 24.79
CA GLU A 260 3.94 -19.50 24.73
C GLU A 260 3.75 -18.98 23.30
N TYR A 261 4.59 -19.43 22.35
CA TYR A 261 4.48 -19.03 20.95
C TYR A 261 3.24 -19.61 20.25
N PHE A 262 2.85 -20.85 20.55
CA PHE A 262 1.57 -21.38 20.09
C PHE A 262 0.38 -20.61 20.68
N GLY A 263 0.46 -20.19 21.93
CA GLY A 263 -0.53 -19.31 22.57
C GLY A 263 -0.63 -17.95 21.89
N LYS A 264 0.51 -17.35 21.52
CA LYS A 264 0.52 -16.10 20.72
C LYS A 264 -0.11 -16.30 19.34
N ALA A 265 0.23 -17.39 18.63
CA ALA A 265 -0.38 -17.73 17.34
C ALA A 265 -1.90 -17.91 17.44
N CYS A 266 -2.37 -18.56 18.51
CA CYS A 266 -3.79 -18.74 18.81
C CYS A 266 -4.51 -17.40 19.03
N LYS A 267 -3.95 -16.52 19.86
CA LYS A 267 -4.49 -15.17 20.10
C LYS A 267 -4.57 -14.33 18.84
N LEU A 268 -3.67 -14.57 17.88
CA LEU A 268 -3.67 -13.93 16.57
C LEU A 268 -4.57 -14.66 15.54
N GLY A 269 -5.43 -15.57 15.97
CA GLY A 269 -6.44 -16.23 15.15
C GLY A 269 -5.94 -17.43 14.33
N PHE A 270 -4.77 -18.00 14.66
CA PHE A 270 -4.29 -19.20 13.96
C PHE A 270 -4.73 -20.48 14.66
N GLN A 271 -5.74 -21.17 14.13
CA GLN A 271 -6.35 -22.35 14.75
C GLN A 271 -5.33 -23.44 15.14
N SER A 272 -4.39 -23.76 14.25
CA SER A 272 -3.35 -24.75 14.58
C SER A 272 -2.52 -24.34 15.81
N GLY A 273 -2.32 -23.04 16.04
CA GLY A 273 -1.68 -22.53 17.26
C GLY A 273 -2.49 -22.86 18.51
N CYS A 274 -3.82 -22.72 18.43
CA CYS A 274 -4.72 -23.08 19.54
C CYS A 274 -4.67 -24.58 19.86
N ASP A 275 -4.67 -25.41 18.81
CA ASP A 275 -4.66 -26.87 18.94
C ASP A 275 -3.36 -27.36 19.61
N PHE A 276 -2.19 -26.83 19.18
CA PHE A 276 -0.91 -27.16 19.80
C PHE A 276 -0.78 -26.58 21.22
N TYR A 277 -1.28 -25.36 21.45
CA TYR A 277 -1.30 -24.78 22.78
C TYR A 277 -2.09 -25.63 23.77
N LYS A 278 -3.28 -26.14 23.36
CA LYS A 278 -4.10 -27.03 24.16
C LYS A 278 -3.40 -28.35 24.45
N LYS A 279 -2.84 -28.98 23.41
CA LYS A 279 -2.12 -30.26 23.51
C LYS A 279 -0.92 -30.20 24.47
N LEU A 280 -0.26 -29.07 24.59
CA LEU A 280 0.87 -28.87 25.53
C LEU A 280 0.40 -28.49 26.94
N ASN A 281 -0.92 -28.39 27.21
CA ASN A 281 -1.52 -28.20 28.52
C ASN A 281 -2.02 -29.52 29.12
N GLU A 282 -2.19 -30.55 28.29
CA GLU A 282 -2.56 -31.92 28.66
C GLU A 282 -1.34 -32.73 29.06
#